data_9b75420818b9779d01e4580fe363d3b4
#
_entry.id   9b75420818b9779d01e4580fe363d3b4
#
_cell.length_a   1.000
_cell.length_b   1.000
_cell.length_c   1.000
_cell.angle_alpha   90.00
_cell.angle_beta   90.00
_cell.angle_gamma   90.00
#
_symmetry.space_group_name_H-M   'P 1'
#
loop_
_entity.id
_entity.type
_entity.pdbx_description
1 polymer ?
#
loop_
_entity_poly.entity_id
_entity_poly.type
_entity_poly.pdbx_seq_one_letter_code
_entity_poly.pdbx_strand_id
1 'polypeptide(L)'
;VMQAHPALLRAFADSGAVMIADSRVDNLRRVSEAGLGLPTMLLRAPTPRNAAESVYWADYSLISSAESATALSHAAASAGRRHSVVVMVDVGDLREGVWPDRAVEVVTQISRLPHLGLAGLGTNLACYGGVIPTAEKMRQLIDVRQQCREATGLPLDLLSGGNSANLPLLASGQMPSEINQLRIGEA
;
A
#
# COMPACT_ATOMS: atom_id res chain seq x y z
N VAL A 1 3.73 -11.57 7.73
CA VAL A 1 3.14 -12.94 7.75
C VAL A 1 4.07 -13.87 8.53
N MET A 2 3.81 -14.08 9.83
CA MET A 2 4.50 -15.09 10.69
C MET A 2 5.94 -15.43 10.28
N GLN A 3 6.79 -14.42 10.19
CA GLN A 3 8.20 -14.52 9.78
C GLN A 3 8.46 -15.18 8.41
N ALA A 4 7.49 -15.08 7.49
CA ALA A 4 7.55 -15.66 6.14
C ALA A 4 7.85 -17.18 6.14
N HIS A 5 7.16 -17.95 7.00
CA HIS A 5 7.31 -19.39 7.04
C HIS A 5 6.81 -20.03 5.72
N PRO A 6 7.60 -20.88 5.03
CA PRO A 6 7.28 -21.35 3.68
C PRO A 6 5.93 -22.06 3.56
N ALA A 7 5.55 -22.88 4.55
CA ALA A 7 4.25 -23.57 4.52
C ALA A 7 3.05 -22.61 4.59
N LEU A 8 3.17 -21.52 5.37
CA LEU A 8 2.12 -20.50 5.45
C LEU A 8 2.04 -19.68 4.15
N LEU A 9 3.19 -19.33 3.57
CA LEU A 9 3.23 -18.61 2.31
C LEU A 9 2.56 -19.42 1.20
N ARG A 10 2.79 -20.72 1.12
CA ARG A 10 2.10 -21.62 0.18
C ARG A 10 0.60 -21.68 0.44
N ALA A 11 0.18 -21.84 1.70
CA ALA A 11 -1.23 -21.85 2.06
C ALA A 11 -1.96 -20.56 1.64
N PHE A 12 -1.32 -19.40 1.77
CA PHE A 12 -1.87 -18.13 1.28
C PHE A 12 -1.96 -18.09 -0.25
N ALA A 13 -0.94 -18.54 -0.96
CA ALA A 13 -0.97 -18.62 -2.42
C ALA A 13 -2.09 -19.56 -2.90
N ASP A 14 -2.20 -20.74 -2.29
CA ASP A 14 -3.20 -21.75 -2.63
C ASP A 14 -4.64 -21.29 -2.30
N SER A 15 -4.80 -20.42 -1.31
CA SER A 15 -6.10 -19.82 -0.95
C SER A 15 -6.50 -18.60 -1.79
N GLY A 16 -5.72 -18.27 -2.82
CA GLY A 16 -6.06 -17.20 -3.76
C GLY A 16 -5.57 -15.78 -3.35
N ALA A 17 -4.61 -15.70 -2.42
CA ALA A 17 -3.95 -14.42 -2.17
C ALA A 17 -3.24 -13.94 -3.44
N VAL A 18 -3.49 -12.70 -3.83
CA VAL A 18 -2.92 -12.09 -5.06
C VAL A 18 -1.62 -11.35 -4.81
N MET A 19 -1.26 -11.14 -3.55
CA MET A 19 -0.06 -10.42 -3.13
C MET A 19 0.30 -10.80 -1.69
N ILE A 20 1.59 -10.86 -1.37
CA ILE A 20 2.08 -11.05 -0.01
C ILE A 20 2.62 -9.73 0.53
N ALA A 21 2.16 -9.35 1.71
CA ALA A 21 2.57 -8.11 2.35
C ALA A 21 3.23 -8.36 3.72
N ASP A 22 4.28 -7.61 4.03
CA ASP A 22 4.93 -7.64 5.35
C ASP A 22 5.49 -6.26 5.71
N SER A 23 5.66 -6.01 7.00
CA SER A 23 6.25 -4.75 7.50
C SER A 23 7.77 -4.76 7.57
N ARG A 24 8.42 -5.90 7.31
CA ARG A 24 9.87 -6.09 7.38
C ARG A 24 10.42 -6.51 6.02
N VAL A 25 11.43 -5.81 5.56
CA VAL A 25 12.10 -6.13 4.29
C VAL A 25 12.72 -7.53 4.33
N ASP A 26 13.32 -7.95 5.44
CA ASP A 26 13.87 -9.30 5.62
C ASP A 26 12.84 -10.41 5.39
N ASN A 27 11.59 -10.19 5.79
CA ASN A 27 10.53 -11.15 5.54
C ASN A 27 10.15 -11.17 4.05
N LEU A 28 10.12 -10.02 3.38
CA LEU A 28 9.87 -9.95 1.93
C LEU A 28 10.98 -10.62 1.13
N ARG A 29 12.24 -10.52 1.57
CA ARG A 29 13.33 -11.29 1.00
C ARG A 29 13.02 -12.79 1.04
N ARG A 30 12.63 -13.34 2.20
CA ARG A 30 12.26 -14.77 2.35
C ARG A 30 11.06 -15.15 1.49
N VAL A 31 10.07 -14.24 1.32
CA VAL A 31 8.94 -14.45 0.40
C VAL A 31 9.43 -14.58 -1.03
N SER A 32 10.32 -13.69 -1.47
CA SER A 32 10.91 -13.73 -2.81
C SER A 32 11.72 -15.01 -3.03
N GLU A 33 12.56 -15.40 -2.06
CA GLU A 33 13.36 -16.63 -2.10
C GLU A 33 12.49 -17.90 -2.12
N ALA A 34 11.26 -17.85 -1.59
CA ALA A 34 10.31 -18.97 -1.66
C ALA A 34 9.74 -19.22 -3.06
N GLY A 35 9.92 -18.31 -4.01
CA GLY A 35 9.61 -18.52 -5.43
C GLY A 35 8.14 -18.72 -5.77
N LEU A 36 7.21 -18.14 -5.00
CA LEU A 36 5.77 -18.31 -5.20
C LEU A 36 5.20 -17.55 -6.40
N GLY A 37 5.97 -16.65 -7.00
CA GLY A 37 5.53 -15.83 -8.13
C GLY A 37 4.47 -14.76 -7.79
N LEU A 38 4.19 -14.53 -6.50
CA LEU A 38 3.26 -13.50 -6.07
C LEU A 38 3.99 -12.17 -5.84
N PRO A 39 3.40 -11.03 -6.26
CA PRO A 39 3.92 -9.72 -5.94
C PRO A 39 4.05 -9.51 -4.43
N THR A 40 5.01 -8.69 -4.04
CA THR A 40 5.29 -8.36 -2.64
C THR A 40 5.03 -6.89 -2.34
N MET A 41 4.55 -6.61 -1.11
CA MET A 41 4.28 -5.24 -0.67
C MET A 41 4.90 -4.97 0.70
N LEU A 42 5.70 -3.91 0.79
CA LEU A 42 6.20 -3.41 2.06
C LEU A 42 5.16 -2.50 2.71
N LEU A 43 4.67 -2.91 3.90
CA LEU A 43 3.61 -2.20 4.62
C LEU A 43 4.12 -1.01 5.43
N ARG A 44 5.35 -1.07 5.92
CA ARG A 44 5.97 0.04 6.65
C ARG A 44 6.64 0.99 5.66
N ALA A 45 6.30 2.27 5.74
CA ALA A 45 6.91 3.29 4.89
C ALA A 45 8.46 3.23 4.95
N PRO A 46 9.13 3.08 3.81
CA PRO A 46 10.58 3.08 3.75
C PRO A 46 11.18 4.41 4.23
N THR A 47 12.34 4.30 4.80
CA THR A 47 13.19 5.42 5.18
C THR A 47 14.39 5.50 4.22
N PRO A 48 15.13 6.62 4.16
CA PRO A 48 16.35 6.68 3.34
C PRO A 48 17.34 5.56 3.63
N ARG A 49 17.39 5.07 4.88
CA ARG A 49 18.31 4.01 5.30
C ARG A 49 18.02 2.65 4.67
N ASN A 50 16.75 2.30 4.46
CA ASN A 50 16.34 0.99 3.92
C ASN A 50 15.69 1.05 2.54
N ALA A 51 15.73 2.21 1.88
CA ALA A 51 15.13 2.39 0.55
C ALA A 51 15.72 1.43 -0.51
N ALA A 52 17.04 1.21 -0.49
CA ALA A 52 17.69 0.30 -1.43
C ALA A 52 17.20 -1.15 -1.27
N GLU A 53 17.14 -1.64 -0.03
CA GLU A 53 16.63 -2.99 0.27
C GLU A 53 15.13 -3.10 -0.07
N SER A 54 14.36 -2.03 0.20
CA SER A 54 12.93 -1.98 -0.13
C SER A 54 12.70 -2.10 -1.63
N VAL A 55 13.46 -1.38 -2.45
CA VAL A 55 13.40 -1.46 -3.91
C VAL A 55 13.81 -2.84 -4.42
N TYR A 56 14.75 -3.49 -3.75
CA TYR A 56 15.27 -4.78 -4.19
C TYR A 56 14.30 -5.94 -3.89
N TRP A 57 13.64 -5.94 -2.72
CA TRP A 57 12.87 -7.06 -2.19
C TRP A 57 11.34 -6.86 -2.20
N ALA A 58 10.87 -5.66 -2.50
CA ALA A 58 9.44 -5.38 -2.62
C ALA A 58 9.10 -4.88 -4.02
N ASP A 59 7.97 -5.34 -4.54
CA ASP A 59 7.39 -4.81 -5.79
C ASP A 59 6.63 -3.51 -5.52
N TYR A 60 6.01 -3.42 -4.33
CA TYR A 60 5.24 -2.27 -3.89
C TYR A 60 5.69 -1.79 -2.51
N SER A 61 5.65 -0.48 -2.27
CA SER A 61 5.81 0.10 -0.94
C SER A 61 4.67 1.05 -0.60
N LEU A 62 4.12 0.93 0.62
CA LEU A 62 3.25 1.95 1.17
C LEU A 62 4.09 3.14 1.60
N ILE A 63 3.64 4.35 1.27
CA ILE A 63 4.33 5.60 1.61
C ILE A 63 3.33 6.65 2.09
N SER A 64 3.80 7.57 2.94
CA SER A 64 2.98 8.64 3.49
C SER A 64 3.63 10.03 3.34
N SER A 65 4.73 10.13 2.59
CA SER A 65 5.44 11.39 2.40
C SER A 65 6.23 11.44 1.10
N ALA A 66 6.46 12.64 0.60
CA ALA A 66 7.34 12.88 -0.54
C ALA A 66 8.81 12.55 -0.23
N GLU A 67 9.23 12.63 1.03
CA GLU A 67 10.58 12.25 1.46
C GLU A 67 10.85 10.75 1.24
N SER A 68 9.94 9.88 1.72
CA SER A 68 10.03 8.44 1.47
C SER A 68 10.01 8.12 -0.03
N ALA A 69 9.17 8.80 -0.80
CA ALA A 69 9.11 8.65 -2.25
C ALA A 69 10.44 9.05 -2.92
N THR A 70 11.03 10.17 -2.50
CA THR A 70 12.31 10.65 -3.04
C THR A 70 13.43 9.63 -2.77
N ALA A 71 13.49 9.09 -1.55
CA ALA A 71 14.48 8.07 -1.20
C ALA A 71 14.32 6.80 -2.06
N LEU A 72 13.09 6.34 -2.26
CA LEU A 72 12.80 5.21 -3.15
C LEU A 72 13.15 5.50 -4.61
N SER A 73 12.85 6.71 -5.11
CA SER A 73 13.19 7.14 -6.47
C SER A 73 14.70 7.08 -6.72
N HIS A 74 15.50 7.60 -5.80
CA HIS A 74 16.96 7.53 -5.88
C HIS A 74 17.48 6.09 -5.82
N ALA A 75 16.94 5.27 -4.91
CA ALA A 75 17.31 3.86 -4.80
C ALA A 75 16.95 3.08 -6.07
N ALA A 76 15.77 3.31 -6.64
CA ALA A 76 15.31 2.69 -7.87
C ALA A 76 16.18 3.08 -9.07
N ALA A 77 16.55 4.38 -9.18
CA ALA A 77 17.48 4.87 -10.17
C ALA A 77 18.84 4.17 -10.08
N SER A 78 19.39 4.09 -8.87
CA SER A 78 20.68 3.43 -8.62
C SER A 78 20.67 1.93 -8.95
N ALA A 79 19.51 1.28 -8.77
CA ALA A 79 19.32 -0.14 -9.09
C ALA A 79 18.93 -0.39 -10.57
N GLY A 80 18.77 0.65 -11.40
CA GLY A 80 18.29 0.55 -12.78
C GLY A 80 16.88 -0.05 -12.87
N ARG A 81 16.03 0.15 -11.86
CA ARG A 81 14.68 -0.43 -11.76
C ARG A 81 13.61 0.65 -11.70
N ARG A 82 12.37 0.21 -11.85
CA ARG A 82 11.19 0.99 -11.50
C ARG A 82 10.55 0.36 -10.27
N HIS A 83 10.10 1.18 -9.31
CA HIS A 83 9.47 0.71 -8.08
C HIS A 83 8.05 1.26 -7.96
N SER A 84 7.10 0.40 -7.55
CA SER A 84 5.70 0.81 -7.41
C SER A 84 5.41 1.31 -5.99
N VAL A 85 4.65 2.41 -5.89
CA VAL A 85 4.26 2.98 -4.60
C VAL A 85 2.75 3.16 -4.50
N VAL A 86 2.24 3.02 -3.29
CA VAL A 86 0.85 3.31 -2.91
C VAL A 86 0.88 4.40 -1.85
N VAL A 87 0.25 5.54 -2.12
CA VAL A 87 0.20 6.64 -1.16
C VAL A 87 -0.92 6.39 -0.16
N MET A 88 -0.56 6.40 1.12
CA MET A 88 -1.52 6.24 2.21
C MET A 88 -2.22 7.56 2.50
N VAL A 89 -3.54 7.51 2.66
CA VAL A 89 -4.41 8.63 3.05
C VAL A 89 -5.01 8.31 4.41
N ASP A 90 -4.85 9.22 5.36
CA ASP A 90 -5.44 9.05 6.69
C ASP A 90 -6.88 9.60 6.70
N VAL A 91 -7.85 8.71 6.73
CA VAL A 91 -9.28 9.06 6.83
C VAL A 91 -9.80 8.98 8.27
N GLY A 92 -8.89 9.07 9.27
CA GLY A 92 -9.23 9.22 10.68
C GLY A 92 -8.55 8.27 11.65
N ASP A 93 -7.73 7.31 11.21
CA ASP A 93 -7.03 6.37 12.12
C ASP A 93 -5.86 7.02 12.88
N LEU A 94 -5.37 8.16 12.43
CA LEU A 94 -4.29 8.96 13.05
C LEU A 94 -2.97 8.16 13.23
N ARG A 95 -2.74 7.20 12.36
CA ARG A 95 -1.57 6.34 12.42
C ARG A 95 -0.54 6.67 11.34
N GLU A 96 -0.97 6.68 10.09
CA GLU A 96 -0.13 6.93 8.93
C GLU A 96 -0.96 7.39 7.75
N GLY A 97 -0.37 8.20 6.92
CA GLY A 97 -1.02 8.72 5.71
C GLY A 97 -0.94 10.23 5.64
N VAL A 98 -1.19 10.74 4.45
CA VAL A 98 -1.41 12.16 4.23
C VAL A 98 -2.87 12.49 4.53
N TRP A 99 -3.13 13.69 5.02
CA TRP A 99 -4.50 14.16 5.20
C TRP A 99 -5.21 14.27 3.84
N PRO A 100 -6.53 14.01 3.76
CA PRO A 100 -7.29 14.06 2.51
C PRO A 100 -7.12 15.37 1.74
N ASP A 101 -7.11 16.51 2.42
CA ASP A 101 -6.93 17.85 1.84
C ASP A 101 -5.51 18.11 1.30
N ARG A 102 -4.52 17.34 1.74
CA ARG A 102 -3.13 17.44 1.27
C ARG A 102 -2.77 16.35 0.24
N ALA A 103 -3.67 15.39 0.02
CA ALA A 103 -3.36 14.22 -0.81
C ALA A 103 -3.05 14.60 -2.26
N VAL A 104 -3.79 15.51 -2.87
CA VAL A 104 -3.57 15.98 -4.25
C VAL A 104 -2.18 16.59 -4.41
N GLU A 105 -1.78 17.45 -3.48
CA GLU A 105 -0.45 18.07 -3.51
C GLU A 105 0.66 17.03 -3.45
N VAL A 106 0.59 16.12 -2.45
CA VAL A 106 1.62 15.10 -2.22
C VAL A 106 1.68 14.11 -3.39
N VAL A 107 0.53 13.64 -3.88
CA VAL A 107 0.44 12.74 -5.03
C VAL A 107 1.01 13.38 -6.29
N THR A 108 0.73 14.68 -6.51
CA THR A 108 1.30 15.44 -7.64
C THR A 108 2.82 15.58 -7.52
N GLN A 109 3.36 15.80 -6.33
CA GLN A 109 4.81 15.83 -6.12
C GLN A 109 5.44 14.47 -6.42
N ILE A 110 4.85 13.38 -5.92
CA ILE A 110 5.34 12.01 -6.11
C ILE A 110 5.26 11.59 -7.59
N SER A 111 4.21 11.98 -8.30
CA SER A 111 4.01 11.62 -9.71
C SER A 111 5.11 12.13 -10.64
N ARG A 112 5.86 13.15 -10.22
CA ARG A 112 6.99 13.75 -10.96
C ARG A 112 8.33 13.06 -10.70
N LEU A 113 8.40 12.17 -9.71
CA LEU A 113 9.63 11.48 -9.36
C LEU A 113 9.94 10.39 -10.40
N PRO A 114 11.15 10.39 -10.99
CA PRO A 114 11.55 9.35 -11.94
C PRO A 114 11.69 8.01 -11.23
N HIS A 115 11.64 6.93 -12.00
CA HIS A 115 11.81 5.55 -11.51
C HIS A 115 10.76 5.06 -10.50
N LEU A 116 9.71 5.86 -10.24
CA LEU A 116 8.54 5.40 -9.47
C LEU A 116 7.34 5.16 -10.39
N GLY A 117 6.53 4.17 -10.02
CA GLY A 117 5.19 3.95 -10.53
C GLY A 117 4.19 4.21 -9.43
N LEU A 118 3.34 5.22 -9.58
CA LEU A 118 2.28 5.48 -8.62
C LEU A 118 1.09 4.56 -8.91
N ALA A 119 0.99 3.45 -8.15
CA ALA A 119 0.00 2.41 -8.39
C ALA A 119 -1.40 2.80 -7.91
N GLY A 120 -1.48 3.60 -6.84
CA GLY A 120 -2.76 4.00 -6.30
C GLY A 120 -2.70 4.59 -4.90
N LEU A 121 -3.84 4.55 -4.23
CA LEU A 121 -4.00 5.05 -2.87
C LEU A 121 -4.43 3.93 -1.92
N GLY A 122 -4.23 4.15 -0.62
CA GLY A 122 -4.70 3.23 0.40
C GLY A 122 -5.00 3.95 1.71
N THR A 123 -5.67 3.27 2.63
CA THR A 123 -5.91 3.76 3.99
C THR A 123 -5.74 2.65 5.01
N ASN A 124 -5.69 3.00 6.30
CA ASN A 124 -5.86 2.09 7.42
C ASN A 124 -6.97 2.60 8.33
N LEU A 125 -7.70 1.68 8.96
CA LEU A 125 -8.73 2.00 9.95
C LEU A 125 -8.71 0.95 11.08
N ALA A 126 -9.22 1.34 12.24
CA ALA A 126 -9.33 0.51 13.46
C ALA A 126 -7.99 -0.16 13.86
N CYS A 127 -6.87 0.48 13.59
CA CYS A 127 -5.55 -0.03 13.94
C CYS A 127 -4.94 0.73 15.11
N TYR A 128 -4.98 2.07 15.07
CA TYR A 128 -4.47 2.94 16.14
C TYR A 128 -5.58 3.82 16.71
N GLY A 129 -6.28 4.58 15.89
CA GLY A 129 -7.33 5.52 16.30
C GLY A 129 -8.68 4.88 16.65
N GLY A 130 -8.83 3.57 16.46
CA GLY A 130 -10.08 2.85 16.77
C GLY A 130 -11.27 3.23 15.88
N VAL A 131 -11.04 3.88 14.76
CA VAL A 131 -12.10 4.29 13.83
C VAL A 131 -12.63 3.08 13.07
N ILE A 132 -13.88 2.74 13.32
CA ILE A 132 -14.56 1.62 12.66
C ILE A 132 -14.69 1.92 11.14
N PRO A 133 -14.32 0.98 10.27
CA PRO A 133 -14.53 1.12 8.84
C PRO A 133 -16.01 1.25 8.48
N THR A 134 -16.33 2.26 7.68
CA THR A 134 -17.69 2.49 7.15
C THR A 134 -17.64 2.76 5.65
N ALA A 135 -18.77 2.56 4.97
CA ALA A 135 -18.89 2.91 3.56
C ALA A 135 -18.61 4.40 3.30
N GLU A 136 -18.92 5.28 4.27
CA GLU A 136 -18.60 6.71 4.18
C GLU A 136 -17.09 6.97 4.15
N LYS A 137 -16.32 6.31 5.03
CA LYS A 137 -14.86 6.41 5.04
C LYS A 137 -14.24 5.88 3.75
N MET A 138 -14.81 4.82 3.17
CA MET A 138 -14.36 4.31 1.87
C MET A 138 -14.68 5.30 0.75
N ARG A 139 -15.86 5.93 0.76
CA ARG A 139 -16.20 6.99 -0.21
C ARG A 139 -15.25 8.18 -0.11
N GLN A 140 -14.90 8.61 1.08
CA GLN A 140 -13.89 9.67 1.28
C GLN A 140 -12.57 9.33 0.59
N LEU A 141 -12.08 8.08 0.70
CA LEU A 141 -10.87 7.64 0.01
C LEU A 141 -11.07 7.62 -1.53
N ILE A 142 -12.24 7.20 -2.01
CA ILE A 142 -12.59 7.20 -3.43
C ILE A 142 -12.59 8.62 -4.00
N ASP A 143 -13.17 9.57 -3.28
CA ASP A 143 -13.24 10.99 -3.68
C ASP A 143 -11.81 11.58 -3.76
N VAL A 144 -10.96 11.29 -2.79
CA VAL A 144 -9.54 11.70 -2.81
C VAL A 144 -8.83 11.11 -4.03
N ARG A 145 -9.05 9.81 -4.33
CA ARG A 145 -8.47 9.21 -5.54
C ARG A 145 -8.92 9.93 -6.80
N GLN A 146 -10.21 10.27 -6.89
CA GLN A 146 -10.74 10.96 -8.07
C GLN A 146 -10.09 12.33 -8.26
N GLN A 147 -9.95 13.12 -7.20
CA GLN A 147 -9.25 14.40 -7.23
C GLN A 147 -7.78 14.25 -7.66
N CYS A 148 -7.09 13.22 -7.16
CA CYS A 148 -5.73 12.92 -7.56
C CYS A 148 -5.62 12.52 -9.04
N ARG A 149 -6.57 11.73 -9.56
CA ARG A 149 -6.65 11.38 -10.98
C ARG A 149 -6.80 12.61 -11.87
N GLU A 150 -7.71 13.51 -11.51
CA GLU A 150 -7.96 14.76 -12.24
C GLU A 150 -6.72 15.66 -12.25
N ALA A 151 -6.00 15.75 -11.14
CA ALA A 151 -4.82 16.60 -11.02
C ALA A 151 -3.59 16.04 -11.74
N THR A 152 -3.45 14.71 -11.84
CA THR A 152 -2.23 14.07 -12.35
C THR A 152 -2.38 13.37 -13.69
N GLY A 153 -3.61 13.06 -14.11
CA GLY A 153 -3.90 12.23 -15.29
C GLY A 153 -3.52 10.75 -15.12
N LEU A 154 -3.12 10.33 -13.91
CA LEU A 154 -2.72 8.94 -13.63
C LEU A 154 -3.94 8.07 -13.30
N PRO A 155 -3.95 6.78 -13.69
CA PRO A 155 -5.09 5.89 -13.47
C PRO A 155 -5.31 5.53 -12.00
N LEU A 156 -4.26 5.47 -11.16
CA LEU A 156 -4.31 5.12 -9.74
C LEU A 156 -5.23 3.93 -9.48
N ASP A 157 -4.95 2.82 -10.18
CA ASP A 157 -5.87 1.67 -10.28
C ASP A 157 -6.03 0.91 -8.96
N LEU A 158 -4.98 0.86 -8.14
CA LEU A 158 -5.04 0.19 -6.86
C LEU A 158 -5.67 1.11 -5.82
N LEU A 159 -6.78 0.66 -5.22
CA LEU A 159 -7.43 1.35 -4.11
C LEU A 159 -7.60 0.43 -2.91
N SER A 160 -6.68 0.57 -1.95
CA SER A 160 -6.60 -0.31 -0.80
C SER A 160 -7.42 0.24 0.37
N GLY A 161 -8.54 -0.41 0.66
CA GLY A 161 -9.52 0.03 1.67
C GLY A 161 -9.09 -0.15 3.11
N GLY A 162 -7.98 -0.87 3.38
CA GLY A 162 -7.49 -1.05 4.74
C GLY A 162 -7.08 -2.49 5.06
N ASN A 163 -7.28 -2.85 6.31
CA ASN A 163 -6.83 -4.09 6.93
C ASN A 163 -7.98 -5.05 7.27
N SER A 164 -7.73 -6.05 8.11
CA SER A 164 -8.72 -7.05 8.56
C SER A 164 -9.97 -6.43 9.20
N ALA A 165 -9.89 -5.23 9.78
CA ALA A 165 -11.04 -4.54 10.37
C ALA A 165 -12.14 -4.20 9.34
N ASN A 166 -11.81 -4.24 8.04
CA ASN A 166 -12.78 -4.05 6.96
C ASN A 166 -13.57 -5.30 6.58
N LEU A 167 -13.25 -6.48 7.12
CA LEU A 167 -13.96 -7.72 6.80
C LEU A 167 -15.46 -7.65 7.13
N PRO A 168 -15.92 -7.09 8.26
CA PRO A 168 -17.35 -6.94 8.50
C PRO A 168 -18.05 -6.05 7.45
N LEU A 169 -17.41 -4.95 7.03
CA LEU A 169 -17.95 -4.08 5.99
C LEU A 169 -18.06 -4.80 4.64
N LEU A 170 -17.07 -5.62 4.29
CA LEU A 170 -17.10 -6.44 3.10
C LEU A 170 -18.19 -7.52 3.18
N ALA A 171 -18.25 -8.24 4.31
CA ALA A 171 -19.23 -9.32 4.53
C ALA A 171 -20.68 -8.83 4.52
N SER A 172 -20.93 -7.59 4.97
CA SER A 172 -22.26 -6.97 4.93
C SER A 172 -22.68 -6.48 3.53
N GLY A 173 -21.81 -6.56 2.52
CA GLY A 173 -22.07 -6.05 1.17
C GLY A 173 -22.07 -4.51 1.08
N GLN A 174 -21.59 -3.81 2.09
CA GLN A 174 -21.56 -2.34 2.12
C GLN A 174 -20.23 -1.74 1.63
N MET A 175 -19.25 -2.58 1.30
CA MET A 175 -17.98 -2.14 0.73
C MET A 175 -18.22 -1.58 -0.68
N PRO A 176 -17.84 -0.33 -0.97
CA PRO A 176 -17.92 0.20 -2.33
C PRO A 176 -17.07 -0.63 -3.32
N SER A 177 -17.60 -0.85 -4.52
CA SER A 177 -16.98 -1.69 -5.55
C SER A 177 -15.64 -1.17 -6.07
N GLU A 178 -15.36 0.11 -5.90
CA GLU A 178 -14.12 0.77 -6.28
C GLU A 178 -12.94 0.38 -5.37
N ILE A 179 -13.24 -0.10 -4.15
CA ILE A 179 -12.22 -0.67 -3.26
C ILE A 179 -11.88 -2.06 -3.76
N ASN A 180 -10.67 -2.22 -4.28
CA ASN A 180 -10.26 -3.45 -4.97
C ASN A 180 -9.14 -4.23 -4.27
N GLN A 181 -8.69 -3.75 -3.10
CA GLN A 181 -7.69 -4.45 -2.29
C GLN A 181 -7.97 -4.26 -0.80
N LEU A 182 -7.78 -5.33 -0.03
CA LEU A 182 -7.65 -5.32 1.43
C LEU A 182 -6.36 -6.05 1.84
N ARG A 183 -5.75 -5.58 2.92
CA ARG A 183 -4.53 -6.17 3.49
C ARG A 183 -4.89 -6.94 4.75
N ILE A 184 -5.18 -8.22 4.58
CA ILE A 184 -5.64 -9.10 5.65
C ILE A 184 -4.43 -9.73 6.35
N GLY A 185 -4.33 -9.56 7.66
CA GLY A 185 -3.25 -10.13 8.48
C GLY A 185 -3.73 -10.72 9.81
N GLU A 186 -4.94 -10.32 10.22
CA GLU A 186 -5.63 -10.82 11.40
C GLU A 186 -7.05 -11.21 10.97
N ALA A 187 -7.40 -12.47 11.06
CA ALA A 187 -8.71 -12.98 10.71
C ALA A 187 -9.14 -14.09 11.69
#